data_1477e62d92dfb208426393fe39ab2458
#
_entry.id   1477e62d92dfb208426393fe39ab2458
#
_cell.length_a   1.000
_cell.length_b   1.000
_cell.length_c   1.000
_cell.angle_alpha   90.00
_cell.angle_beta   90.00
_cell.angle_gamma   90.00
#
_symmetry.space_group_name_H-M   'P 1'
#
loop_
_entity.id
_entity.type
_entity.pdbx_description
1 polymer ?
#
loop_
_entity_poly.entity_id
_entity_poly.type
_entity_poly.pdbx_seq_one_letter_code
_entity_poly.pdbx_strand_id
1 'polypeptide(L)'
;MKNLLLLALITLPLVGFSQLWNQVSNFTGEGRHHPITFSNDNYGFVMSGSNLNDAHKYDKSNDTWTQLQNVPFSSRNYSYGVNIGDKAYMGFGYDLNGQFPTDWWQYDMNNDSWLQLANFPGSGRLHPAMIVVNNKIFVGCGNNSSGNLGDWWEYDVLTNVWTQKSNIIGNNRHHPYYFGIGNYAYVGFGH
;
A
#
# COMPACT_ATOMS: atom_id res chain seq x y z
N MET A 1 -60.30 -41.06 21.19
CA MET A 1 -59.92 -39.68 20.83
C MET A 1 -58.44 -39.68 20.44
N LYS A 2 -58.16 -39.52 19.16
CA LYS A 2 -56.80 -39.50 18.63
C LYS A 2 -56.32 -38.04 18.61
N ASN A 3 -55.33 -37.69 19.42
CA ASN A 3 -54.70 -36.38 19.40
C ASN A 3 -53.81 -36.28 18.16
N LEU A 4 -54.20 -35.40 17.24
CA LEU A 4 -53.41 -35.04 16.08
C LEU A 4 -52.39 -33.97 16.50
N LEU A 5 -51.10 -34.31 16.57
CA LEU A 5 -50.04 -33.36 16.84
C LEU A 5 -49.72 -32.65 15.52
N LEU A 6 -50.11 -31.36 15.40
CA LEU A 6 -49.78 -30.52 14.26
C LEU A 6 -48.35 -30.01 14.42
N LEU A 7 -47.40 -30.58 13.67
CA LEU A 7 -46.04 -30.09 13.62
C LEU A 7 -45.98 -28.88 12.67
N ALA A 8 -45.95 -27.69 13.22
CA ALA A 8 -45.72 -26.46 12.41
C ALA A 8 -44.23 -26.40 12.01
N LEU A 9 -43.97 -26.68 10.75
CA LEU A 9 -42.62 -26.47 10.19
C LEU A 9 -42.44 -24.95 9.96
N ILE A 10 -41.69 -24.29 10.86
CA ILE A 10 -41.29 -22.90 10.67
C ILE A 10 -40.12 -22.92 9.69
N THR A 11 -40.39 -22.66 8.41
CA THR A 11 -39.33 -22.36 7.44
C THR A 11 -38.87 -20.94 7.67
N LEU A 12 -37.78 -20.79 8.42
CA LEU A 12 -37.04 -19.52 8.47
C LEU A 12 -36.48 -19.28 7.05
N PRO A 13 -36.72 -18.12 6.43
CA PRO A 13 -36.05 -17.79 5.19
C PRO A 13 -34.53 -17.71 5.49
N LEU A 14 -33.74 -18.54 4.83
CA LEU A 14 -32.31 -18.37 4.72
C LEU A 14 -32.07 -17.04 3.99
N VAL A 15 -31.92 -15.95 4.75
CA VAL A 15 -31.43 -14.70 4.21
C VAL A 15 -29.97 -14.95 3.89
N GLY A 16 -29.70 -15.36 2.66
CA GLY A 16 -28.36 -15.37 2.11
C GLY A 16 -27.87 -13.93 2.11
N PHE A 17 -26.91 -13.61 2.94
CA PHE A 17 -26.15 -12.37 2.82
C PHE A 17 -25.32 -12.46 1.54
N SER A 18 -25.94 -12.15 0.39
CA SER A 18 -25.13 -11.82 -0.78
C SER A 18 -24.42 -10.52 -0.44
N GLN A 19 -23.09 -10.57 -0.40
CA GLN A 19 -22.28 -9.37 -0.26
C GLN A 19 -22.49 -8.55 -1.53
N LEU A 20 -23.34 -7.53 -1.44
CA LEU A 20 -23.64 -6.66 -2.57
C LEU A 20 -22.48 -5.67 -2.72
N TRP A 21 -21.96 -5.55 -3.94
CA TRP A 21 -21.09 -4.45 -4.31
C TRP A 21 -21.93 -3.18 -4.38
N ASN A 22 -21.49 -2.15 -3.66
CA ASN A 22 -22.08 -0.83 -3.75
C ASN A 22 -21.12 0.09 -4.48
N GLN A 23 -21.62 0.82 -5.46
CA GLN A 23 -20.85 1.87 -6.09
C GLN A 23 -20.81 3.07 -5.14
N VAL A 24 -19.61 3.63 -4.95
CA VAL A 24 -19.36 4.87 -4.23
C VAL A 24 -19.05 5.98 -5.23
N SER A 25 -18.90 7.23 -4.75
CA SER A 25 -18.58 8.38 -5.58
C SER A 25 -17.33 8.14 -6.43
N ASN A 26 -17.40 8.53 -7.68
CA ASN A 26 -16.27 8.41 -8.60
C ASN A 26 -15.08 9.24 -8.12
N PHE A 27 -13.89 8.73 -8.37
CA PHE A 27 -12.65 9.46 -8.12
C PHE A 27 -12.64 10.77 -8.91
N THR A 28 -12.31 11.88 -8.25
CA THR A 28 -12.37 13.22 -8.83
C THR A 28 -11.07 13.67 -9.49
N GLY A 29 -9.97 12.95 -9.27
CA GLY A 29 -8.69 13.22 -9.91
C GLY A 29 -8.59 12.61 -11.31
N GLU A 30 -7.45 12.82 -11.95
CA GLU A 30 -7.13 12.24 -13.25
C GLU A 30 -6.97 10.71 -13.14
N GLY A 31 -7.45 9.96 -14.15
CA GLY A 31 -7.28 8.52 -14.23
C GLY A 31 -5.80 8.13 -14.30
N ARG A 32 -5.39 7.14 -13.49
CA ARG A 32 -3.97 6.79 -13.32
C ARG A 32 -3.73 5.31 -13.10
N HIS A 33 -2.52 4.88 -13.41
CA HIS A 33 -2.02 3.57 -13.06
C HIS A 33 -0.93 3.70 -11.97
N HIS A 34 -0.78 2.66 -11.16
CA HIS A 34 0.21 2.53 -10.09
C HIS A 34 0.25 3.73 -9.11
N PRO A 35 -0.91 4.23 -8.63
CA PRO A 35 -0.89 5.20 -7.56
C PRO A 35 -0.40 4.54 -6.25
N ILE A 36 0.09 5.36 -5.34
CA ILE A 36 0.25 4.94 -3.94
C ILE A 36 -1.12 4.99 -3.29
N THR A 37 -1.53 3.89 -2.66
CA THR A 37 -2.81 3.81 -1.95
C THR A 37 -2.61 3.28 -0.54
N PHE A 38 -3.32 3.86 0.40
CA PHE A 38 -3.36 3.42 1.79
C PHE A 38 -4.63 3.96 2.46
N SER A 39 -4.91 3.52 3.66
CA SER A 39 -6.11 3.96 4.39
C SER A 39 -5.91 3.89 5.90
N ASN A 40 -6.74 4.61 6.61
CA ASN A 40 -7.04 4.38 8.01
C ASN A 40 -8.52 4.02 8.18
N ASP A 41 -9.01 4.04 9.42
CA ASP A 41 -10.40 3.65 9.72
C ASP A 41 -11.45 4.57 9.06
N ASN A 42 -11.10 5.82 8.73
CA ASN A 42 -12.04 6.83 8.25
C ASN A 42 -11.85 7.22 6.79
N TYR A 43 -10.61 7.17 6.30
CA TYR A 43 -10.22 7.74 5.02
C TYR A 43 -9.43 6.77 4.15
N GLY A 44 -9.67 6.82 2.84
CA GLY A 44 -8.80 6.24 1.83
C GLY A 44 -7.96 7.33 1.15
N PHE A 45 -6.76 7.00 0.70
CA PHE A 45 -5.85 7.95 0.06
C PHE A 45 -5.36 7.39 -1.28
N VAL A 46 -5.26 8.27 -2.27
CA VAL A 46 -4.70 7.99 -3.60
C VAL A 46 -3.73 9.11 -3.93
N MET A 47 -2.48 8.78 -4.15
CA MET A 47 -1.42 9.76 -4.39
C MET A 47 -0.51 9.35 -5.53
N SER A 48 0.00 10.32 -6.29
CA SER A 48 0.99 10.08 -7.35
C SER A 48 0.49 9.09 -8.43
N GLY A 49 1.38 8.42 -9.13
CA GLY A 49 1.07 7.51 -10.25
C GLY A 49 0.95 8.26 -11.58
N SER A 50 1.20 7.57 -12.70
CA SER A 50 1.14 8.15 -14.05
C SER A 50 1.90 9.47 -14.22
N ASN A 51 3.04 9.65 -13.53
CA ASN A 51 3.81 10.89 -13.46
C ASN A 51 3.06 12.09 -12.85
N LEU A 52 2.01 11.86 -12.11
CA LEU A 52 1.30 12.88 -11.35
C LEU A 52 1.92 13.03 -9.96
N ASN A 53 1.72 14.18 -9.34
CA ASN A 53 2.15 14.45 -7.96
C ASN A 53 1.02 14.94 -7.06
N ASP A 54 -0.22 14.87 -7.53
CA ASP A 54 -1.40 15.18 -6.74
C ASP A 54 -1.72 14.11 -5.70
N ALA A 55 -2.47 14.49 -4.70
CA ALA A 55 -2.93 13.62 -3.63
C ALA A 55 -4.42 13.85 -3.38
N HIS A 56 -5.14 12.78 -3.09
CA HIS A 56 -6.58 12.81 -2.86
C HIS A 56 -6.95 11.96 -1.65
N LYS A 57 -7.96 12.43 -0.93
CA LYS A 57 -8.54 11.75 0.23
C LYS A 57 -10.01 11.44 -0.04
N TYR A 58 -10.41 10.22 0.21
CA TYR A 58 -11.80 9.78 0.22
C TYR A 58 -12.32 9.69 1.66
N ASP A 59 -13.43 10.37 1.93
CA ASP A 59 -14.16 10.28 3.19
C ASP A 59 -15.34 9.32 3.04
N LYS A 60 -15.25 8.16 3.70
CA LYS A 60 -16.30 7.14 3.62
C LYS A 60 -17.61 7.55 4.29
N SER A 61 -17.58 8.52 5.21
CA SER A 61 -18.76 8.96 5.95
C SER A 61 -19.68 9.86 5.11
N ASN A 62 -19.11 10.61 4.20
CA ASN A 62 -19.79 11.56 3.33
C ASN A 62 -19.80 11.13 1.87
N ASP A 63 -19.12 10.01 1.54
CA ASP A 63 -18.93 9.53 0.16
C ASP A 63 -18.35 10.62 -0.75
N THR A 64 -17.27 11.28 -0.32
CA THR A 64 -16.68 12.41 -1.03
C THR A 64 -15.17 12.29 -1.18
N TRP A 65 -14.66 12.79 -2.31
CA TRP A 65 -13.23 12.97 -2.57
C TRP A 65 -12.84 14.43 -2.36
N THR A 66 -11.69 14.64 -1.74
CA THR A 66 -11.06 15.96 -1.55
C THR A 66 -9.64 15.90 -2.07
N GLN A 67 -9.26 16.86 -2.92
CA GLN A 67 -7.87 17.02 -3.30
C GLN A 67 -7.08 17.64 -2.14
N LEU A 68 -5.94 17.07 -1.83
CA LEU A 68 -4.99 17.50 -0.82
C LEU A 68 -3.86 18.32 -1.45
N GLN A 69 -2.89 18.76 -0.64
CA GLN A 69 -1.64 19.29 -1.18
C GLN A 69 -0.90 18.22 -1.96
N ASN A 70 -0.20 18.63 -3.01
CA ASN A 70 0.62 17.71 -3.79
C ASN A 70 1.69 17.06 -2.92
N VAL A 71 2.09 15.84 -3.30
CA VAL A 71 3.22 15.17 -2.67
C VAL A 71 4.49 16.01 -2.83
N PRO A 72 5.39 16.06 -1.81
CA PRO A 72 6.56 16.92 -1.84
C PRO A 72 7.71 16.40 -2.72
N PHE A 73 7.61 15.20 -3.21
CA PHE A 73 8.62 14.57 -4.06
C PHE A 73 8.31 14.73 -5.56
N SER A 74 9.29 14.44 -6.40
CA SER A 74 9.14 14.55 -7.85
C SER A 74 8.04 13.65 -8.40
N SER A 75 7.34 14.13 -9.43
CA SER A 75 6.38 13.32 -10.19
C SER A 75 7.04 12.05 -10.69
N ARG A 76 6.42 10.90 -10.45
CA ARG A 76 7.00 9.60 -10.79
C ARG A 76 5.93 8.52 -10.99
N ASN A 77 6.33 7.46 -11.68
CA ASN A 77 5.56 6.24 -11.82
C ASN A 77 6.06 5.17 -10.84
N TYR A 78 5.20 4.21 -10.52
CA TYR A 78 5.56 2.99 -9.79
C TYR A 78 6.19 3.29 -8.42
N SER A 79 5.77 4.38 -7.77
CA SER A 79 6.04 4.60 -6.35
C SER A 79 5.24 3.64 -5.50
N TYR A 80 5.79 3.28 -4.35
CA TYR A 80 5.17 2.33 -3.43
C TYR A 80 5.05 2.94 -2.04
N GLY A 81 4.02 2.53 -1.33
CA GLY A 81 3.78 2.98 0.03
C GLY A 81 3.05 1.93 0.87
N VAL A 82 3.25 2.00 2.17
CA VAL A 82 2.55 1.24 3.20
C VAL A 82 2.24 2.14 4.37
N ASN A 83 1.29 1.78 5.22
CA ASN A 83 1.03 2.55 6.43
C ASN A 83 1.16 1.70 7.70
N ILE A 84 1.48 2.37 8.79
CA ILE A 84 1.45 1.87 10.16
C ILE A 84 0.59 2.84 10.96
N GLY A 85 -0.61 2.41 11.35
CA GLY A 85 -1.61 3.32 11.91
C GLY A 85 -1.90 4.48 10.97
N ASP A 86 -1.89 5.69 11.48
CA ASP A 86 -2.15 6.93 10.73
C ASP A 86 -0.93 7.55 10.04
N LYS A 87 0.19 6.83 9.96
CA LYS A 87 1.40 7.25 9.25
C LYS A 87 1.61 6.39 8.03
N ALA A 88 1.65 6.98 6.84
CA ALA A 88 2.03 6.31 5.61
C ALA A 88 3.49 6.59 5.28
N TYR A 89 4.19 5.57 4.77
CA TYR A 89 5.60 5.62 4.40
C TYR A 89 5.73 5.26 2.94
N MET A 90 6.44 6.06 2.14
CA MET A 90 6.47 5.90 0.70
C MET A 90 7.76 6.41 0.05
N GLY A 91 8.03 5.86 -1.13
CA GLY A 91 9.20 6.21 -1.95
C GLY A 91 9.27 5.38 -3.22
N PHE A 92 10.47 5.26 -3.75
CA PHE A 92 10.77 4.48 -4.96
C PHE A 92 10.12 5.03 -6.23
N GLY A 93 10.12 4.19 -7.25
CA GLY A 93 9.54 4.54 -8.53
C GLY A 93 10.57 5.05 -9.54
N TYR A 94 10.07 5.68 -10.57
CA TYR A 94 10.81 6.14 -11.73
C TYR A 94 10.33 7.54 -12.09
N ASP A 95 11.21 8.51 -12.08
CA ASP A 95 10.87 9.91 -12.35
C ASP A 95 10.92 10.27 -13.84
N LEU A 96 10.51 11.50 -14.15
CA LEU A 96 10.49 12.02 -15.53
C LEU A 96 11.88 12.14 -16.16
N ASN A 97 12.96 12.11 -15.37
CA ASN A 97 14.35 12.18 -15.85
C ASN A 97 14.98 10.79 -16.05
N GLY A 98 14.20 9.72 -15.90
CA GLY A 98 14.70 8.37 -16.01
C GLY A 98 15.47 7.90 -14.79
N GLN A 99 15.32 8.55 -13.63
CA GLN A 99 16.01 8.20 -12.41
C GLN A 99 15.15 7.32 -11.51
N PHE A 100 15.80 6.56 -10.64
CA PHE A 100 15.19 5.73 -9.61
C PHE A 100 15.44 6.37 -8.24
N PRO A 101 14.57 7.29 -7.78
CA PRO A 101 14.79 8.01 -6.53
C PRO A 101 14.85 7.09 -5.32
N THR A 102 15.64 7.48 -4.33
CA THR A 102 15.81 6.78 -3.06
C THR A 102 15.30 7.57 -1.87
N ASP A 103 14.69 8.72 -2.12
CA ASP A 103 14.05 9.53 -1.10
C ASP A 103 12.91 8.75 -0.42
N TRP A 104 12.79 8.94 0.88
CA TRP A 104 11.84 8.23 1.71
C TRP A 104 11.02 9.24 2.51
N TRP A 105 9.70 9.09 2.49
CA TRP A 105 8.78 10.07 3.02
C TRP A 105 7.75 9.44 3.96
N GLN A 106 7.39 10.19 4.99
CA GLN A 106 6.25 9.91 5.85
C GLN A 106 5.16 10.94 5.60
N TYR A 107 3.93 10.48 5.51
CA TYR A 107 2.73 11.30 5.49
C TYR A 107 1.90 11.04 6.74
N ASP A 108 1.52 12.11 7.44
CA ASP A 108 0.63 12.08 8.60
C ASP A 108 -0.82 12.29 8.13
N MET A 109 -1.64 11.25 8.18
CA MET A 109 -3.03 11.27 7.72
C MET A 109 -3.94 12.16 8.57
N ASN A 110 -3.58 12.43 9.83
CA ASN A 110 -4.37 13.26 10.73
C ASN A 110 -4.10 14.75 10.55
N ASN A 111 -2.87 15.11 10.19
CA ASN A 111 -2.43 16.50 10.14
C ASN A 111 -2.18 16.99 8.70
N ASP A 112 -2.39 16.15 7.69
CA ASP A 112 -2.10 16.44 6.27
C ASP A 112 -0.68 17.03 6.12
N SER A 113 0.32 16.37 6.70
CA SER A 113 1.67 16.86 6.76
C SER A 113 2.71 15.83 6.35
N TRP A 114 3.81 16.31 5.79
CA TRP A 114 4.89 15.51 5.25
C TRP A 114 6.18 15.67 6.04
N LEU A 115 6.93 14.58 6.16
CA LEU A 115 8.27 14.55 6.73
C LEU A 115 9.19 13.73 5.83
N GLN A 116 10.28 14.33 5.40
CA GLN A 116 11.34 13.57 4.73
C GLN A 116 12.14 12.80 5.78
N LEU A 117 12.35 11.53 5.53
CA LEU A 117 13.04 10.60 6.38
C LEU A 117 14.43 10.25 5.82
N ALA A 118 15.18 9.40 6.51
CA ALA A 118 16.46 8.89 6.01
C ALA A 118 16.26 8.19 4.66
N ASN A 119 16.98 8.64 3.64
CA ASN A 119 16.91 8.05 2.33
C ASN A 119 17.22 6.55 2.36
N PHE A 120 16.58 5.80 1.48
CA PHE A 120 16.87 4.39 1.29
C PHE A 120 18.33 4.20 0.83
N PRO A 121 19.15 3.40 1.54
CA PRO A 121 20.57 3.31 1.23
C PRO A 121 20.90 2.32 0.11
N GLY A 122 19.94 1.49 -0.30
CA GLY A 122 20.09 0.58 -1.44
C GLY A 122 19.83 1.26 -2.79
N SER A 123 19.81 0.48 -3.85
CA SER A 123 19.52 0.98 -5.19
C SER A 123 18.04 1.36 -5.32
N GLY A 124 17.75 2.51 -5.91
CA GLY A 124 16.39 2.90 -6.30
C GLY A 124 15.78 1.88 -7.25
N ARG A 125 14.47 1.69 -7.19
CA ARG A 125 13.79 0.56 -7.82
C ARG A 125 12.33 0.80 -8.15
N LEU A 126 11.81 -0.03 -9.06
CA LEU A 126 10.40 -0.24 -9.35
C LEU A 126 9.92 -1.54 -8.72
N HIS A 127 8.63 -1.64 -8.47
CA HIS A 127 7.96 -2.89 -8.12
C HIS A 127 8.61 -3.70 -6.97
N PRO A 128 9.04 -3.05 -5.87
CA PRO A 128 9.53 -3.77 -4.71
C PRO A 128 8.40 -4.52 -4.00
N ALA A 129 8.77 -5.50 -3.17
CA ALA A 129 7.93 -5.87 -2.04
C ALA A 129 8.06 -4.82 -0.94
N MET A 130 6.95 -4.47 -0.30
CA MET A 130 6.92 -3.61 0.89
C MET A 130 5.98 -4.19 1.93
N ILE A 131 6.50 -4.64 3.06
CA ILE A 131 5.76 -5.41 4.06
C ILE A 131 5.94 -4.77 5.43
N VAL A 132 4.84 -4.57 6.14
CA VAL A 132 4.86 -4.16 7.55
C VAL A 132 4.81 -5.39 8.45
N VAL A 133 5.78 -5.49 9.35
CA VAL A 133 5.82 -6.51 10.43
C VAL A 133 6.36 -5.86 11.70
N ASN A 134 5.65 -5.97 12.82
CA ASN A 134 6.08 -5.45 14.13
C ASN A 134 6.51 -3.98 14.11
N ASN A 135 5.75 -3.10 13.48
CA ASN A 135 6.05 -1.68 13.32
C ASN A 135 7.38 -1.39 12.60
N LYS A 136 7.84 -2.32 11.80
CA LYS A 136 8.98 -2.15 10.89
C LYS A 136 8.51 -2.35 9.46
N ILE A 137 9.19 -1.69 8.53
CA ILE A 137 8.90 -1.80 7.10
C ILE A 137 10.04 -2.57 6.44
N PHE A 138 9.69 -3.67 5.80
CA PHE A 138 10.62 -4.48 5.03
C PHE A 138 10.47 -4.17 3.55
N VAL A 139 11.60 -3.90 2.89
CA VAL A 139 11.65 -3.59 1.46
C VAL A 139 12.66 -4.49 0.79
N GLY A 140 12.28 -5.08 -0.33
CA GLY A 140 13.21 -5.90 -1.10
C GLY A 140 12.71 -6.21 -2.50
N CYS A 141 13.52 -6.91 -3.27
CA CYS A 141 13.22 -7.21 -4.66
C CYS A 141 13.00 -5.94 -5.52
N GLY A 142 12.26 -6.06 -6.60
CA GLY A 142 12.06 -4.97 -7.55
C GLY A 142 13.09 -5.00 -8.66
N ASN A 143 13.09 -3.97 -9.50
CA ASN A 143 14.04 -3.82 -10.60
C ASN A 143 14.43 -2.38 -10.84
N ASN A 144 15.54 -2.17 -11.53
CA ASN A 144 15.99 -0.90 -12.07
C ASN A 144 16.72 -1.13 -13.40
N SER A 145 17.46 -0.14 -13.88
CA SER A 145 18.25 -0.25 -15.12
C SER A 145 19.28 -1.38 -15.12
N SER A 146 19.70 -1.87 -13.94
CA SER A 146 20.65 -2.99 -13.81
C SER A 146 19.96 -4.37 -13.80
N GLY A 147 18.64 -4.43 -13.83
CA GLY A 147 17.86 -5.67 -13.80
C GLY A 147 17.13 -5.91 -12.48
N ASN A 148 16.74 -7.16 -12.26
CA ASN A 148 16.02 -7.58 -11.07
C ASN A 148 16.92 -7.60 -9.84
N LEU A 149 16.36 -7.21 -8.69
CA LEU A 149 17.03 -7.10 -7.40
C LEU A 149 16.58 -8.20 -6.44
N GLY A 150 17.44 -8.57 -5.51
CA GLY A 150 17.16 -9.59 -4.49
C GLY A 150 17.61 -9.17 -3.10
N ASP A 151 18.14 -7.95 -2.95
CA ASP A 151 18.51 -7.39 -1.66
C ASP A 151 17.27 -7.14 -0.79
N TRP A 152 17.48 -7.13 0.52
CA TRP A 152 16.42 -6.98 1.48
C TRP A 152 16.82 -6.03 2.60
N TRP A 153 15.92 -5.15 3.01
CA TRP A 153 16.15 -4.07 3.96
C TRP A 153 15.03 -3.96 4.97
N GLU A 154 15.37 -3.61 6.19
CA GLU A 154 14.46 -3.28 7.28
C GLU A 154 14.58 -1.78 7.59
N TYR A 155 13.45 -1.09 7.61
CA TYR A 155 13.35 0.27 8.10
C TYR A 155 12.66 0.27 9.48
N ASP A 156 13.35 0.81 10.47
CA ASP A 156 12.83 1.00 11.81
C ASP A 156 12.24 2.40 11.91
N VAL A 157 10.91 2.47 12.06
CA VAL A 157 10.17 3.75 12.07
C VAL A 157 10.41 4.59 13.31
N LEU A 158 10.88 3.98 14.42
CA LEU A 158 11.14 4.69 15.66
C LEU A 158 12.50 5.39 15.64
N THR A 159 13.48 4.78 15.02
CA THR A 159 14.86 5.28 14.97
C THR A 159 15.21 5.97 13.65
N ASN A 160 14.35 5.88 12.64
CA ASN A 160 14.59 6.40 11.28
C ASN A 160 15.87 5.79 10.66
N VAL A 161 16.09 4.48 10.84
CA VAL A 161 17.31 3.78 10.40
C VAL A 161 16.97 2.63 9.49
N TRP A 162 17.70 2.52 8.39
CA TRP A 162 17.70 1.38 7.49
C TRP A 162 18.79 0.37 7.87
N THR A 163 18.45 -0.91 7.85
CA THR A 163 19.39 -2.01 8.09
C THR A 163 19.27 -3.04 6.97
N GLN A 164 20.38 -3.35 6.31
CA GLN A 164 20.39 -4.42 5.31
C GLN A 164 20.23 -5.79 5.97
N LYS A 165 19.41 -6.62 5.39
CA LYS A 165 19.20 -8.03 5.78
C LYS A 165 19.80 -8.96 4.73
N SER A 166 19.78 -10.25 5.00
CA SER A 166 20.15 -11.26 4.02
C SER A 166 19.25 -11.16 2.79
N ASN A 167 19.83 -11.33 1.62
CA ASN A 167 19.09 -11.38 0.37
C ASN A 167 18.06 -12.53 0.39
N ILE A 168 17.04 -12.41 -0.45
CA ILE A 168 16.08 -13.51 -0.62
C ILE A 168 16.78 -14.77 -1.15
N ILE A 169 16.22 -15.91 -0.79
CA ILE A 169 16.64 -17.18 -1.36
C ILE A 169 16.06 -17.31 -2.76
N GLY A 170 16.86 -17.73 -3.72
CA GLY A 170 16.48 -17.91 -5.12
C GLY A 170 16.86 -16.73 -6.01
N ASN A 171 16.16 -16.57 -7.12
CA ASN A 171 16.49 -15.55 -8.11
C ASN A 171 16.01 -14.17 -7.71
N ASN A 172 16.76 -13.15 -8.11
CA ASN A 172 16.32 -11.75 -8.10
C ASN A 172 15.03 -11.60 -8.90
N ARG A 173 14.11 -10.77 -8.41
CA ARG A 173 12.77 -10.65 -9.03
C ARG A 173 12.15 -9.28 -8.85
N HIS A 174 11.23 -8.93 -9.73
CA HIS A 174 10.34 -7.79 -9.59
C HIS A 174 8.86 -8.22 -9.63
N HIS A 175 7.95 -7.34 -9.24
CA HIS A 175 6.53 -7.67 -9.02
C HIS A 175 6.33 -8.92 -8.12
N PRO A 176 7.07 -9.09 -7.03
CA PRO A 176 6.79 -10.19 -6.14
C PRO A 176 5.41 -10.02 -5.51
N TYR A 177 4.78 -11.13 -5.16
CA TYR A 177 3.64 -11.12 -4.24
C TYR A 177 4.17 -11.28 -2.82
N TYR A 178 3.54 -10.57 -1.88
CA TYR A 178 4.04 -10.52 -0.50
C TYR A 178 2.91 -10.25 0.49
N PHE A 179 3.10 -10.70 1.71
CA PHE A 179 2.20 -10.44 2.84
C PHE A 179 2.92 -10.67 4.17
N GLY A 180 2.39 -10.08 5.25
CA GLY A 180 2.82 -10.33 6.61
C GLY A 180 1.84 -11.24 7.34
N ILE A 181 2.35 -12.20 8.13
CA ILE A 181 1.54 -13.01 9.06
C ILE A 181 2.29 -13.10 10.38
N GLY A 182 1.70 -12.57 11.45
CA GLY A 182 2.34 -12.52 12.76
C GLY A 182 3.67 -11.79 12.69
N ASN A 183 4.76 -12.46 13.05
CA ASN A 183 6.11 -11.90 13.08
C ASN A 183 6.92 -12.17 11.80
N TYR A 184 6.29 -12.63 10.73
CA TYR A 184 6.97 -13.07 9.52
C TYR A 184 6.52 -12.30 8.30
N ALA A 185 7.48 -11.97 7.43
CA ALA A 185 7.25 -11.48 6.09
C ALA A 185 7.41 -12.64 5.09
N TYR A 186 6.44 -12.78 4.20
CA TYR A 186 6.45 -13.77 3.12
C TYR A 186 6.57 -13.05 1.79
N VAL A 187 7.46 -13.55 0.94
CA VAL A 187 7.67 -13.02 -0.41
C VAL A 187 7.90 -14.17 -1.38
N GLY A 188 7.33 -14.07 -2.56
CA GLY A 188 7.49 -15.08 -3.59
C GLY A 188 6.89 -14.64 -4.92
N PHE A 189 6.90 -15.56 -5.90
CA PHE A 189 6.40 -15.28 -7.24
C PHE A 189 7.12 -14.08 -7.91
N GLY A 190 6.42 -13.39 -8.82
CA GLY A 190 7.05 -12.37 -9.65
C GLY A 190 7.90 -12.97 -10.77
N HIS A 191 8.67 -12.18 -11.45
CA HIS A 191 9.56 -12.57 -12.57
C HIS A 191 10.78 -11.67 -12.69
#